data_152667ad9be25a24db0a4150d5840c3f
#
_entry.id   152667ad9be25a24db0a4150d5840c3f
#
_cell.length_a   1.000
_cell.length_b   1.000
_cell.length_c   1.000
_cell.angle_alpha   90.00
_cell.angle_beta   90.00
_cell.angle_gamma   90.00
#
_symmetry.space_group_name_H-M   'P 1'
#
loop_
_entity.id
_entity.type
_entity.pdbx_description
1 polymer ?
#
loop_
_entity_poly.entity_id
_entity_poly.type
_entity_poly.pdbx_seq_one_letter_code
_entity_poly.pdbx_strand_id
1 'polypeptide(L)'
;MEIQLESETVRGGIGMTDISDLLESAKSGDRRSLSMLISAISKSGDSPSINTSKGWILGVTGPPGSGKSTLIGQMVRKWASSGERVAVLALDPTSPLSGGSLLADRIRMEGEDDLRENVFVRSIPSGKTPGAISPVLWPICGVLSECGWTRIIVETVGTGQSEFRIAALVDRLLLVDGPDRGDIIQAEKAGILELADVIAVNKSDLPGASSAAQHIRSSLSLASDDNRDVVLVSAKEGHGIHELVEIIENCESQKTRGKMMMMERLISEWDSILVSHPEIDKIISELC
;
A
#
# COMPACT_ATOMS: atom_id res chain seq x y z
N MET A 1 50.19 -15.80 26.05
CA MET A 1 49.11 -15.33 26.92
C MET A 1 48.02 -14.87 25.95
N GLU A 2 47.22 -15.85 25.49
CA GLU A 2 46.14 -15.66 24.54
C GLU A 2 44.92 -15.10 25.28
N ILE A 3 44.46 -13.96 24.83
CA ILE A 3 43.17 -13.40 25.28
C ILE A 3 42.12 -13.85 24.28
N GLN A 4 41.36 -14.89 24.63
CA GLN A 4 40.12 -15.23 23.96
C GLN A 4 39.10 -14.14 24.28
N LEU A 5 38.70 -13.39 23.26
CA LEU A 5 37.53 -12.53 23.28
C LEU A 5 36.33 -13.35 22.75
N GLU A 6 35.61 -13.97 23.69
CA GLU A 6 34.26 -14.47 23.38
C GLU A 6 33.32 -13.28 23.15
N SER A 7 33.01 -13.04 21.90
CA SER A 7 31.93 -12.13 21.51
C SER A 7 30.62 -12.90 21.50
N GLU A 8 29.92 -12.96 22.62
CA GLU A 8 28.51 -13.30 22.68
C GLU A 8 27.70 -12.18 22.01
N THR A 9 27.49 -12.34 20.73
CA THR A 9 26.51 -11.50 19.99
C THR A 9 25.14 -12.13 20.21
N VAL A 10 24.40 -11.65 21.19
CA VAL A 10 22.96 -11.92 21.34
C VAL A 10 22.24 -11.21 20.20
N ARG A 11 22.22 -11.80 19.02
CA ARG A 11 21.25 -11.50 17.96
C ARG A 11 20.01 -12.35 18.23
N GLY A 12 19.08 -11.82 18.99
CA GLY A 12 17.71 -12.36 19.10
C GLY A 12 16.93 -12.15 17.81
N GLY A 13 17.41 -12.70 16.71
CA GLY A 13 16.64 -12.82 15.46
C GLY A 13 15.78 -14.07 15.51
N ILE A 14 14.53 -13.98 15.09
CA ILE A 14 13.68 -15.15 14.82
C ILE A 14 14.38 -15.94 13.70
N GLY A 15 14.69 -17.22 13.95
CA GLY A 15 15.41 -18.08 12.99
C GLY A 15 14.56 -18.38 11.74
N MET A 16 15.19 -18.80 10.63
CA MET A 16 14.46 -19.19 9.40
C MET A 16 13.44 -20.31 9.65
N THR A 17 13.67 -21.21 10.57
CA THR A 17 12.73 -22.26 11.00
C THR A 17 11.46 -21.63 11.58
N ASP A 18 11.61 -20.59 12.40
CA ASP A 18 10.48 -19.89 13.02
C ASP A 18 9.61 -19.14 11.98
N ILE A 19 10.22 -18.60 10.91
CA ILE A 19 9.49 -17.89 9.82
C ILE A 19 8.63 -18.88 9.02
N SER A 20 9.14 -20.08 8.73
CA SER A 20 8.40 -21.12 8.02
C SER A 20 7.23 -21.64 8.85
N ASP A 21 7.43 -21.87 10.14
CA ASP A 21 6.40 -22.32 11.07
C ASP A 21 5.31 -21.26 11.25
N LEU A 22 5.70 -19.99 11.34
CA LEU A 22 4.77 -18.88 11.39
C LEU A 22 3.93 -18.78 10.10
N LEU A 23 4.52 -19.02 8.93
CA LEU A 23 3.81 -19.01 7.66
C LEU A 23 2.77 -20.13 7.59
N GLU A 24 3.13 -21.37 7.94
CA GLU A 24 2.19 -22.49 7.94
C GLU A 24 1.03 -22.28 8.93
N SER A 25 1.32 -21.75 10.10
CA SER A 25 0.29 -21.38 11.08
C SER A 25 -0.60 -20.25 10.57
N ALA A 26 -0.03 -19.23 9.91
CA ALA A 26 -0.80 -18.14 9.31
C ALA A 26 -1.69 -18.62 8.16
N LYS A 27 -1.23 -19.57 7.32
CA LYS A 27 -2.03 -20.22 6.27
C LYS A 27 -3.22 -20.98 6.83
N SER A 28 -3.09 -21.57 8.01
CA SER A 28 -4.21 -22.23 8.69
C SER A 28 -5.22 -21.27 9.32
N GLY A 29 -4.99 -19.95 9.22
CA GLY A 29 -5.90 -18.90 9.68
C GLY A 29 -5.50 -18.23 10.99
N ASP A 30 -4.34 -18.59 11.60
CA ASP A 30 -3.88 -17.93 12.82
C ASP A 30 -3.37 -16.51 12.56
N ARG A 31 -4.18 -15.54 12.91
CA ARG A 31 -3.91 -14.11 12.75
C ARG A 31 -2.76 -13.61 13.61
N ARG A 32 -2.49 -14.27 14.74
CA ARG A 32 -1.37 -13.91 15.61
C ARG A 32 -0.05 -14.27 14.91
N SER A 33 0.05 -15.49 14.38
CA SER A 33 1.19 -15.93 13.60
C SER A 33 1.42 -15.06 12.37
N LEU A 34 0.35 -14.68 11.64
CA LEU A 34 0.43 -13.72 10.54
C LEU A 34 1.02 -12.37 11.00
N SER A 35 0.55 -11.83 12.11
CA SER A 35 1.05 -10.56 12.65
C SER A 35 2.51 -10.64 13.09
N MET A 36 2.91 -11.77 13.69
CA MET A 36 4.30 -12.04 14.08
C MET A 36 5.20 -12.19 12.86
N LEU A 37 4.76 -12.92 11.84
CA LEU A 37 5.47 -13.10 10.58
C LEU A 37 5.72 -11.76 9.88
N ILE A 38 4.69 -10.92 9.74
CA ILE A 38 4.83 -9.58 9.15
C ILE A 38 5.80 -8.72 9.97
N SER A 39 5.77 -8.83 11.31
CA SER A 39 6.72 -8.11 12.17
C SER A 39 8.16 -8.60 12.00
N ALA A 40 8.36 -9.91 11.83
CA ALA A 40 9.65 -10.50 11.57
C ALA A 40 10.22 -10.01 10.24
N ILE A 41 9.45 -10.10 9.16
CA ILE A 41 9.82 -9.59 7.82
C ILE A 41 10.16 -8.09 7.87
N SER A 42 9.35 -7.30 8.60
CA SER A 42 9.59 -5.85 8.72
C SER A 42 10.89 -5.50 9.45
N LYS A 43 11.39 -6.37 10.32
CA LYS A 43 12.60 -6.15 11.11
C LYS A 43 13.87 -6.69 10.43
N SER A 44 13.80 -7.91 9.91
CA SER A 44 14.97 -8.59 9.34
C SER A 44 15.15 -8.34 7.86
N GLY A 45 14.06 -8.04 7.13
CA GLY A 45 14.03 -8.05 5.66
C GLY A 45 13.92 -9.46 5.08
N ASP A 46 14.11 -10.51 5.89
CA ASP A 46 14.01 -11.89 5.42
C ASP A 46 12.55 -12.26 5.16
N SER A 47 12.28 -12.90 4.04
CA SER A 47 10.94 -13.36 3.71
C SER A 47 10.96 -14.84 3.32
N PRO A 48 9.88 -15.58 3.61
CA PRO A 48 9.75 -16.94 3.13
C PRO A 48 9.63 -16.95 1.59
N SER A 49 9.97 -18.09 0.97
CA SER A 49 9.70 -18.29 -0.45
C SER A 49 8.20 -18.30 -0.70
N ILE A 50 7.73 -17.45 -1.61
CA ILE A 50 6.32 -17.26 -1.94
C ILE A 50 6.09 -17.83 -3.33
N ASN A 51 5.15 -18.77 -3.46
CA ASN A 51 4.97 -19.53 -4.70
C ASN A 51 3.81 -19.05 -5.57
N THR A 52 2.79 -18.39 -5.01
CA THR A 52 1.60 -18.00 -5.79
C THR A 52 0.94 -16.74 -5.23
N SER A 53 0.42 -15.93 -6.13
CA SER A 53 -0.48 -14.82 -5.79
C SER A 53 -1.88 -15.19 -6.26
N LYS A 54 -2.82 -15.38 -5.34
CA LYS A 54 -4.25 -15.61 -5.65
C LYS A 54 -5.09 -14.34 -5.58
N GLY A 55 -4.51 -13.25 -5.08
CA GLY A 55 -5.16 -11.97 -4.94
C GLY A 55 -4.53 -10.92 -5.84
N TRP A 56 -5.06 -9.70 -5.74
CA TRP A 56 -4.49 -8.52 -6.38
C TRP A 56 -4.26 -7.39 -5.37
N ILE A 57 -3.34 -6.50 -5.70
CA ILE A 57 -2.92 -5.40 -4.86
C ILE A 57 -3.47 -4.09 -5.45
N LEU A 58 -4.24 -3.36 -4.64
CA LEU A 58 -4.73 -2.02 -4.96
C LEU A 58 -3.90 -0.97 -4.25
N GLY A 59 -3.21 -0.12 -5.00
CA GLY A 59 -2.65 1.11 -4.47
C GLY A 59 -3.74 2.17 -4.38
N VAL A 60 -3.84 2.85 -3.23
CA VAL A 60 -4.71 4.00 -3.06
C VAL A 60 -3.86 5.21 -2.76
N THR A 61 -3.90 6.18 -3.65
CA THR A 61 -3.12 7.41 -3.57
C THR A 61 -3.99 8.64 -3.74
N GLY A 62 -3.40 9.79 -3.50
CA GLY A 62 -4.08 11.08 -3.64
C GLY A 62 -3.71 12.04 -2.52
N PRO A 63 -4.06 13.31 -2.64
CA PRO A 63 -3.64 14.36 -1.72
C PRO A 63 -4.12 14.13 -0.28
N PRO A 64 -3.41 14.69 0.72
CA PRO A 64 -3.89 14.70 2.10
C PRO A 64 -5.28 15.33 2.19
N GLY A 65 -6.15 14.75 3.00
CA GLY A 65 -7.52 15.26 3.18
C GLY A 65 -8.52 14.94 2.06
N SER A 66 -8.14 14.20 0.99
CA SER A 66 -9.09 13.74 -0.03
C SER A 66 -10.06 12.68 0.48
N GLY A 67 -9.83 12.12 1.67
CA GLY A 67 -10.71 11.13 2.28
C GLY A 67 -10.37 9.68 1.91
N LYS A 68 -9.12 9.39 1.52
CA LYS A 68 -8.63 8.03 1.19
C LYS A 68 -9.01 7.01 2.25
N SER A 69 -8.63 7.24 3.48
CA SER A 69 -8.85 6.29 4.58
C SER A 69 -10.33 6.01 4.81
N THR A 70 -11.19 7.02 4.69
CA THR A 70 -12.65 6.85 4.81
C THR A 70 -13.19 6.04 3.64
N LEU A 71 -12.72 6.32 2.41
CA LEU A 71 -13.11 5.58 1.21
C LEU A 71 -12.65 4.12 1.29
N ILE A 72 -11.42 3.87 1.73
CA ILE A 72 -10.89 2.52 1.99
C ILE A 72 -11.80 1.77 2.96
N GLY A 73 -12.21 2.41 4.06
CA GLY A 73 -13.13 1.80 5.03
C GLY A 73 -14.45 1.35 4.39
N GLN A 74 -15.03 2.14 3.50
CA GLN A 74 -16.26 1.78 2.76
C GLN A 74 -16.03 0.59 1.80
N MET A 75 -14.94 0.63 1.03
CA MET A 75 -14.59 -0.47 0.12
C MET A 75 -14.33 -1.77 0.88
N VAL A 76 -13.59 -1.71 1.99
CA VAL A 76 -13.32 -2.85 2.87
C VAL A 76 -14.62 -3.48 3.36
N ARG A 77 -15.56 -2.67 3.85
CA ARG A 77 -16.88 -3.17 4.27
C ARG A 77 -17.60 -3.87 3.13
N LYS A 78 -17.61 -3.26 1.94
CA LYS A 78 -18.29 -3.83 0.78
C LYS A 78 -17.73 -5.21 0.40
N TRP A 79 -16.41 -5.35 0.32
CA TRP A 79 -15.76 -6.62 0.01
C TRP A 79 -15.92 -7.65 1.13
N ALA A 80 -15.70 -7.25 2.38
CA ALA A 80 -15.82 -8.15 3.52
C ALA A 80 -17.25 -8.68 3.70
N SER A 81 -18.29 -7.84 3.45
CA SER A 81 -19.69 -8.26 3.47
C SER A 81 -20.04 -9.25 2.34
N SER A 82 -19.27 -9.26 1.26
CA SER A 82 -19.39 -10.24 0.17
C SER A 82 -18.57 -11.52 0.42
N GLY A 83 -17.94 -11.64 1.61
CA GLY A 83 -17.13 -12.81 1.98
C GLY A 83 -15.67 -12.73 1.52
N GLU A 84 -15.24 -11.63 0.92
CA GLU A 84 -13.85 -11.44 0.51
C GLU A 84 -12.94 -11.13 1.71
N ARG A 85 -11.74 -11.69 1.70
CA ARG A 85 -10.72 -11.41 2.71
C ARG A 85 -9.86 -10.23 2.26
N VAL A 86 -9.95 -9.12 3.01
CA VAL A 86 -9.33 -7.84 2.68
C VAL A 86 -8.22 -7.50 3.67
N ALA A 87 -7.01 -7.31 3.18
CA ALA A 87 -5.89 -6.79 3.96
C ALA A 87 -5.63 -5.32 3.59
N VAL A 88 -5.41 -4.47 4.59
CA VAL A 88 -5.07 -3.07 4.40
C VAL A 88 -3.70 -2.80 5.02
N LEU A 89 -2.77 -2.34 4.20
CA LEU A 89 -1.44 -1.92 4.58
C LEU A 89 -1.35 -0.40 4.46
N ALA A 90 -1.24 0.30 5.58
CA ALA A 90 -1.02 1.74 5.60
C ALA A 90 0.49 2.02 5.65
N LEU A 91 1.00 2.70 4.63
CA LEU A 91 2.39 3.17 4.63
C LEU A 91 2.46 4.42 5.52
N ASP A 92 3.15 4.32 6.66
CA ASP A 92 3.26 5.41 7.61
C ASP A 92 4.61 6.12 7.40
N PRO A 93 4.64 7.43 7.14
CA PRO A 93 5.89 8.16 7.15
C PRO A 93 6.38 8.14 8.59
N THR A 94 7.44 7.40 8.80
CA THR A 94 8.19 7.20 10.04
C THR A 94 7.86 8.19 11.17
N SER A 95 6.85 7.87 11.97
CA SER A 95 6.77 8.36 13.34
C SER A 95 7.20 7.21 14.26
N PRO A 96 8.41 7.27 14.83
CA PRO A 96 8.87 6.25 15.77
C PRO A 96 8.08 6.23 17.08
N LEU A 97 7.15 7.16 17.28
CA LEU A 97 6.47 7.40 18.56
C LEU A 97 4.99 7.02 18.60
N SER A 98 4.32 6.81 17.48
CA SER A 98 2.92 6.40 17.46
C SER A 98 2.77 5.06 16.74
N GLY A 99 2.91 3.98 17.47
CA GLY A 99 2.75 2.61 16.94
C GLY A 99 1.33 2.22 16.54
N GLY A 100 0.43 3.15 16.33
CA GLY A 100 -0.93 2.95 15.90
C GLY A 100 -1.25 3.81 14.68
N SER A 101 -1.64 3.19 13.58
CA SER A 101 -2.15 3.89 12.41
C SER A 101 -3.55 4.39 12.69
N LEU A 102 -3.79 5.67 12.47
CA LEU A 102 -5.12 6.29 12.47
C LEU A 102 -6.12 5.54 11.58
N LEU A 103 -5.64 4.93 10.51
CA LEU A 103 -6.46 4.10 9.62
C LEU A 103 -6.89 2.81 10.29
N ALA A 104 -5.95 2.09 10.94
CA ALA A 104 -6.25 0.84 11.63
C ALA A 104 -7.30 1.06 12.73
N ASP A 105 -7.17 2.17 13.46
CA ASP A 105 -8.14 2.51 14.50
C ASP A 105 -9.50 2.87 13.90
N ARG A 106 -9.55 3.65 12.80
CA ARG A 106 -10.81 3.98 12.13
C ARG A 106 -11.53 2.76 11.58
N ILE A 107 -10.83 1.88 10.87
CA ILE A 107 -11.44 0.66 10.32
C ILE A 107 -11.91 -0.28 11.46
N ARG A 108 -11.16 -0.34 12.56
CA ARG A 108 -11.56 -1.13 13.73
C ARG A 108 -12.75 -0.53 14.48
N MET A 109 -12.82 0.79 14.62
CA MET A 109 -13.91 1.46 15.34
C MET A 109 -15.22 1.48 14.55
N GLU A 110 -15.15 1.45 13.22
CA GLU A 110 -16.31 1.51 12.34
C GLU A 110 -16.74 0.12 11.82
N GLY A 111 -15.97 -0.93 12.12
CA GLY A 111 -16.27 -2.30 11.65
C GLY A 111 -17.29 -2.99 12.55
N GLU A 112 -18.30 -3.61 11.93
CA GLU A 112 -19.16 -4.58 12.58
C GLU A 112 -18.32 -5.77 13.04
N ASP A 113 -18.55 -6.28 14.23
CA ASP A 113 -17.78 -7.41 14.79
C ASP A 113 -17.77 -8.63 13.86
N ASP A 114 -18.85 -8.84 13.13
CA ASP A 114 -19.02 -9.95 12.19
C ASP A 114 -18.05 -9.91 10.97
N LEU A 115 -17.52 -8.74 10.63
CA LEU A 115 -16.58 -8.59 9.50
C LEU A 115 -15.10 -8.74 9.91
N ARG A 116 -14.82 -8.83 11.21
CA ARG A 116 -13.43 -8.87 11.72
C ARG A 116 -12.62 -10.04 11.16
N GLU A 117 -13.24 -11.18 10.91
CA GLU A 117 -12.55 -12.36 10.36
C GLU A 117 -12.04 -12.11 8.93
N ASN A 118 -12.75 -11.29 8.17
CA ASN A 118 -12.44 -10.98 6.78
C ASN A 118 -11.59 -9.71 6.59
N VAL A 119 -11.20 -9.03 7.67
CA VAL A 119 -10.44 -7.77 7.58
C VAL A 119 -9.14 -7.85 8.37
N PHE A 120 -8.02 -7.55 7.75
CA PHE A 120 -6.71 -7.43 8.40
C PHE A 120 -6.13 -6.05 8.13
N VAL A 121 -5.69 -5.34 9.16
CA VAL A 121 -5.13 -3.98 9.02
C VAL A 121 -3.77 -3.89 9.68
N ARG A 122 -2.78 -3.36 8.97
CA ARG A 122 -1.43 -3.20 9.47
C ARG A 122 -0.78 -1.92 8.96
N SER A 123 -0.07 -1.21 9.84
CA SER A 123 0.86 -0.15 9.43
C SER A 123 2.21 -0.76 9.07
N ILE A 124 2.76 -0.31 7.96
CA ILE A 124 4.10 -0.67 7.49
C ILE A 124 4.94 0.61 7.47
N PRO A 125 6.13 0.61 8.06
CA PRO A 125 7.00 1.78 8.00
C PRO A 125 7.37 2.05 6.53
N SER A 126 7.35 3.30 6.13
CA SER A 126 7.90 3.74 4.85
C SER A 126 9.42 3.50 4.80
N GLY A 127 10.01 3.54 3.60
CA GLY A 127 11.46 3.35 3.43
C GLY A 127 12.28 4.40 4.18
N LYS A 128 13.56 4.10 4.39
CA LYS A 128 14.49 4.95 5.16
C LYS A 128 14.79 6.30 4.49
N THR A 129 14.62 6.39 3.17
CA THR A 129 14.82 7.63 2.40
C THR A 129 13.48 8.27 2.06
N PRO A 130 13.40 9.62 2.00
CA PRO A 130 12.17 10.31 1.62
C PRO A 130 11.64 9.82 0.27
N GLY A 131 10.37 9.46 0.22
CA GLY A 131 9.72 8.94 -0.98
C GLY A 131 10.02 7.47 -1.31
N ALA A 132 10.91 6.79 -0.58
CA ALA A 132 11.15 5.37 -0.76
C ALA A 132 9.98 4.53 -0.24
N ILE A 133 9.66 3.47 -0.95
CA ILE A 133 8.77 2.43 -0.45
C ILE A 133 9.62 1.38 0.26
N SER A 134 9.12 0.92 1.40
CA SER A 134 9.80 -0.12 2.15
C SER A 134 9.99 -1.38 1.30
N PRO A 135 11.22 -1.92 1.17
CA PRO A 135 11.47 -3.12 0.38
C PRO A 135 10.71 -4.36 0.91
N VAL A 136 10.28 -4.32 2.17
CA VAL A 136 9.51 -5.41 2.79
C VAL A 136 8.04 -5.42 2.39
N LEU A 137 7.55 -4.36 1.72
CA LEU A 137 6.14 -4.28 1.33
C LEU A 137 5.74 -5.42 0.39
N TRP A 138 6.56 -5.67 -0.63
CA TRP A 138 6.29 -6.73 -1.59
C TRP A 138 6.27 -8.13 -0.98
N PRO A 139 7.28 -8.54 -0.19
CA PRO A 139 7.23 -9.78 0.56
C PRO A 139 5.99 -9.91 1.46
N ILE A 140 5.59 -8.84 2.13
CA ILE A 140 4.39 -8.84 2.99
C ILE A 140 3.12 -9.05 2.16
N CYS A 141 2.97 -8.39 1.02
CA CYS A 141 1.84 -8.61 0.12
C CYS A 141 1.79 -10.07 -0.37
N GLY A 142 2.92 -10.65 -0.70
CA GLY A 142 3.02 -12.05 -1.08
C GLY A 142 2.58 -13.01 0.02
N VAL A 143 3.05 -12.82 1.25
CA VAL A 143 2.65 -13.60 2.43
C VAL A 143 1.12 -13.48 2.66
N LEU A 144 0.58 -12.28 2.60
CA LEU A 144 -0.86 -12.06 2.73
C LEU A 144 -1.64 -12.84 1.66
N SER A 145 -1.23 -12.75 0.40
CA SER A 145 -1.86 -13.48 -0.70
C SER A 145 -1.79 -15.00 -0.48
N GLU A 146 -0.65 -15.52 -0.05
CA GLU A 146 -0.47 -16.94 0.24
C GLU A 146 -1.31 -17.43 1.42
N CYS A 147 -1.56 -16.54 2.41
CA CYS A 147 -2.48 -16.77 3.51
C CYS A 147 -3.96 -16.57 3.13
N GLY A 148 -4.28 -16.38 1.85
CA GLY A 148 -5.64 -16.31 1.32
C GLY A 148 -6.31 -14.94 1.42
N TRP A 149 -5.54 -13.85 1.56
CA TRP A 149 -6.07 -12.50 1.45
C TRP A 149 -6.17 -12.12 -0.04
N THR A 150 -7.39 -12.08 -0.55
CA THR A 150 -7.68 -11.92 -2.00
C THR A 150 -7.65 -10.48 -2.45
N ARG A 151 -7.85 -9.54 -1.54
CA ARG A 151 -7.82 -8.09 -1.77
C ARG A 151 -6.79 -7.47 -0.83
N ILE A 152 -5.72 -6.91 -1.38
CA ILE A 152 -4.67 -6.26 -0.59
C ILE A 152 -4.66 -4.78 -0.98
N ILE A 153 -4.98 -3.91 -0.04
CA ILE A 153 -4.98 -2.46 -0.24
C ILE A 153 -3.72 -1.88 0.37
N VAL A 154 -3.01 -1.05 -0.39
CA VAL A 154 -1.86 -0.29 0.09
C VAL A 154 -2.20 1.20 0.02
N GLU A 155 -2.34 1.84 1.18
CA GLU A 155 -2.59 3.27 1.28
C GLU A 155 -1.28 4.04 1.39
N THR A 156 -1.11 5.07 0.54
CA THR A 156 0.00 6.03 0.63
C THR A 156 -0.40 7.29 1.39
N VAL A 157 0.59 8.00 1.95
CA VAL A 157 0.34 9.20 2.78
C VAL A 157 0.11 10.47 1.97
N GLY A 158 0.25 10.43 0.66
CA GLY A 158 0.00 11.59 -0.20
C GLY A 158 1.09 12.67 -0.12
N THR A 159 2.36 12.28 0.04
CA THR A 159 3.51 13.19 0.19
C THR A 159 4.40 13.30 -1.06
N GLY A 160 3.86 13.05 -2.25
CA GLY A 160 4.59 13.28 -3.50
C GLY A 160 5.29 12.04 -4.07
N GLN A 161 6.63 11.91 -4.01
CA GLN A 161 7.40 10.90 -4.74
C GLN A 161 7.03 9.43 -4.44
N SER A 162 6.55 9.11 -3.23
CA SER A 162 6.09 7.76 -2.88
C SER A 162 4.85 7.33 -3.68
N GLU A 163 4.07 8.27 -4.20
CA GLU A 163 2.88 8.01 -5.00
C GLU A 163 3.21 7.41 -6.36
N PHE A 164 4.31 7.84 -6.99
CA PHE A 164 4.78 7.25 -8.25
C PHE A 164 5.33 5.84 -8.06
N ARG A 165 6.06 5.63 -6.98
CA ARG A 165 6.66 4.32 -6.70
C ARG A 165 5.62 3.26 -6.37
N ILE A 166 4.52 3.64 -5.68
CA ILE A 166 3.46 2.67 -5.40
C ILE A 166 2.81 2.15 -6.69
N ALA A 167 2.67 3.00 -7.72
CA ALA A 167 2.14 2.60 -9.01
C ALA A 167 2.94 1.45 -9.65
N ALA A 168 4.24 1.36 -9.35
CA ALA A 168 5.11 0.30 -9.82
C ALA A 168 4.98 -1.01 -9.01
N LEU A 169 4.37 -0.99 -7.83
CA LEU A 169 4.29 -2.14 -6.93
C LEU A 169 2.91 -2.77 -6.83
N VAL A 170 1.89 -2.14 -7.41
CA VAL A 170 0.49 -2.57 -7.30
C VAL A 170 -0.06 -3.04 -8.64
N ASP A 171 -1.03 -3.94 -8.59
CA ASP A 171 -1.69 -4.43 -9.80
C ASP A 171 -2.67 -3.39 -10.36
N ARG A 172 -3.30 -2.61 -9.47
CA ARG A 172 -4.27 -1.58 -9.78
C ARG A 172 -4.00 -0.33 -8.95
N LEU A 173 -4.20 0.85 -9.54
CA LEU A 173 -3.98 2.12 -8.85
C LEU A 173 -5.25 2.98 -8.88
N LEU A 174 -5.75 3.28 -7.69
CA LEU A 174 -6.84 4.22 -7.47
C LEU A 174 -6.29 5.58 -7.04
N LEU A 175 -6.55 6.60 -7.82
CA LEU A 175 -6.33 8.00 -7.44
C LEU A 175 -7.61 8.56 -6.80
N VAL A 176 -7.49 9.08 -5.58
CA VAL A 176 -8.59 9.72 -4.86
C VAL A 176 -8.35 11.22 -4.77
N ASP A 177 -9.21 12.00 -5.40
CA ASP A 177 -9.20 13.47 -5.32
C ASP A 177 -10.51 14.00 -4.70
N GLY A 178 -10.66 15.30 -4.59
CA GLY A 178 -11.85 15.95 -4.02
C GLY A 178 -12.10 17.37 -4.55
N PRO A 179 -13.27 17.98 -4.22
CA PRO A 179 -13.72 19.25 -4.77
C PRO A 179 -12.91 20.47 -4.31
N ASP A 180 -12.21 20.38 -3.19
CA ASP A 180 -11.63 21.53 -2.49
C ASP A 180 -10.37 22.11 -3.16
N ARG A 181 -10.02 21.66 -4.37
CA ARG A 181 -8.79 22.04 -5.05
C ARG A 181 -9.03 22.51 -6.48
N GLY A 182 -9.67 23.66 -6.60
CA GLY A 182 -9.66 24.43 -7.85
C GLY A 182 -8.22 24.74 -8.28
N ASP A 183 -7.95 24.67 -9.57
CA ASP A 183 -6.77 25.16 -10.31
C ASP A 183 -5.38 24.56 -10.05
N ILE A 184 -5.18 23.59 -9.18
CA ILE A 184 -3.86 23.01 -9.02
C ILE A 184 -3.83 21.55 -9.52
N ILE A 185 -3.94 21.35 -10.81
CA ILE A 185 -3.29 20.23 -11.48
C ILE A 185 -1.81 20.66 -11.61
N GLN A 186 -1.07 20.58 -10.48
CA GLN A 186 0.38 20.78 -10.50
C GLN A 186 1.01 19.66 -11.31
N ALA A 187 2.13 19.94 -11.98
CA ALA A 187 2.85 18.99 -12.83
C ALA A 187 3.12 17.62 -12.16
N GLU A 188 3.28 17.61 -10.82
CA GLU A 188 3.40 16.38 -10.03
C GLU A 188 2.13 15.52 -10.07
N LYS A 189 0.94 16.14 -10.12
CA LYS A 189 -0.32 15.40 -10.22
C LYS A 189 -0.59 14.87 -11.64
N ALA A 190 -0.10 15.54 -12.67
CA ALA A 190 -0.27 15.07 -14.05
C ALA A 190 0.33 13.67 -14.22
N GLY A 191 1.51 13.43 -13.66
CA GLY A 191 2.17 12.13 -13.77
C GLY A 191 1.43 11.01 -13.02
N ILE A 192 0.91 11.25 -11.81
CA ILE A 192 0.14 10.21 -11.08
C ILE A 192 -1.23 9.97 -11.73
N LEU A 193 -1.83 11.01 -12.34
CA LEU A 193 -3.04 10.88 -13.11
C LEU A 193 -2.85 9.96 -14.32
N GLU A 194 -1.69 10.02 -14.99
CA GLU A 194 -1.36 9.12 -16.11
C GLU A 194 -1.20 7.66 -15.67
N LEU A 195 -0.80 7.41 -14.42
CA LEU A 195 -0.54 6.08 -13.90
C LEU A 195 -1.77 5.42 -13.24
N ALA A 196 -2.77 6.19 -12.84
CA ALA A 196 -3.96 5.67 -12.21
C ALA A 196 -4.80 4.83 -13.19
N ASP A 197 -5.33 3.70 -12.75
CA ASP A 197 -6.28 2.91 -13.55
C ASP A 197 -7.71 3.41 -13.36
N VAL A 198 -8.02 3.85 -12.14
CA VAL A 198 -9.34 4.38 -11.76
C VAL A 198 -9.15 5.68 -10.99
N ILE A 199 -10.04 6.63 -11.20
CA ILE A 199 -10.01 7.92 -10.52
C ILE A 199 -11.33 8.11 -9.77
N ALA A 200 -11.26 8.33 -8.46
CA ALA A 200 -12.42 8.66 -7.64
C ALA A 200 -12.36 10.14 -7.21
N VAL A 201 -13.41 10.88 -7.53
CA VAL A 201 -13.63 12.22 -6.96
C VAL A 201 -14.53 12.04 -5.75
N ASN A 202 -13.90 12.05 -4.58
CA ASN A 202 -14.57 11.88 -3.30
C ASN A 202 -15.25 13.18 -2.83
N LYS A 203 -16.05 13.07 -1.77
CA LYS A 203 -16.86 14.18 -1.23
C LYS A 203 -17.84 14.73 -2.26
N SER A 204 -18.50 13.84 -3.02
CA SER A 204 -19.51 14.24 -4.01
C SER A 204 -20.74 14.90 -3.40
N ASP A 205 -20.90 14.81 -2.09
CA ASP A 205 -21.87 15.53 -1.26
C ASP A 205 -21.56 17.04 -1.13
N LEU A 206 -20.33 17.47 -1.46
CA LEU A 206 -19.93 18.87 -1.38
C LEU A 206 -20.05 19.58 -2.76
N PRO A 207 -20.34 20.90 -2.76
CA PRO A 207 -20.31 21.71 -3.98
C PRO A 207 -18.94 21.63 -4.67
N GLY A 208 -18.93 21.62 -6.00
CA GLY A 208 -17.72 21.60 -6.81
C GLY A 208 -17.21 20.20 -7.20
N ALA A 209 -17.70 19.12 -6.59
CA ALA A 209 -17.24 17.77 -6.91
C ALA A 209 -17.49 17.40 -8.39
N SER A 210 -18.67 17.73 -8.94
CA SER A 210 -18.98 17.50 -10.35
C SER A 210 -18.08 18.31 -11.28
N SER A 211 -17.75 19.55 -10.93
CA SER A 211 -16.80 20.38 -11.67
C SER A 211 -15.39 19.79 -11.64
N ALA A 212 -14.92 19.33 -10.49
CA ALA A 212 -13.63 18.66 -10.36
C ALA A 212 -13.55 17.41 -11.24
N ALA A 213 -14.58 16.56 -11.21
CA ALA A 213 -14.66 15.39 -12.07
C ALA A 213 -14.64 15.75 -13.56
N GLN A 214 -15.33 16.82 -13.96
CA GLN A 214 -15.35 17.29 -15.33
C GLN A 214 -14.00 17.83 -15.79
N HIS A 215 -13.28 18.55 -14.92
CA HIS A 215 -11.91 19.01 -15.21
C HIS A 215 -10.96 17.83 -15.40
N ILE A 216 -11.04 16.81 -14.54
CA ILE A 216 -10.23 15.60 -14.68
C ILE A 216 -10.53 14.90 -16.01
N ARG A 217 -11.81 14.67 -16.35
CA ARG A 217 -12.20 14.07 -17.64
C ARG A 217 -11.69 14.86 -18.83
N SER A 218 -11.77 16.20 -18.76
CA SER A 218 -11.24 17.08 -19.81
C SER A 218 -9.72 16.95 -19.94
N SER A 219 -9.00 16.80 -18.84
CA SER A 219 -7.54 16.58 -18.87
C SER A 219 -7.17 15.22 -19.46
N LEU A 220 -7.93 14.17 -19.17
CA LEU A 220 -7.74 12.84 -19.74
C LEU A 220 -8.01 12.83 -21.26
N SER A 221 -9.05 13.52 -21.71
CA SER A 221 -9.44 13.59 -23.13
C SER A 221 -8.43 14.32 -24.01
N LEU A 222 -7.49 15.06 -23.44
CA LEU A 222 -6.37 15.66 -24.16
C LEU A 222 -5.30 14.63 -24.58
N ALA A 223 -5.22 13.52 -23.87
CA ALA A 223 -4.43 12.36 -24.27
C ALA A 223 -5.33 11.50 -25.18
N SER A 224 -4.96 11.32 -26.43
CA SER A 224 -5.74 10.54 -27.40
C SER A 224 -6.03 9.14 -26.86
N ASP A 225 -7.32 8.74 -26.87
CA ASP A 225 -7.85 7.42 -26.46
C ASP A 225 -7.85 7.09 -24.97
N ASP A 226 -7.83 8.08 -24.07
CA ASP A 226 -7.97 7.83 -22.64
C ASP A 226 -9.45 7.78 -22.22
N ASN A 227 -9.96 6.57 -21.98
CA ASN A 227 -11.34 6.29 -21.58
C ASN A 227 -11.43 5.82 -20.12
N ARG A 228 -10.49 6.19 -19.27
CA ARG A 228 -10.51 5.78 -17.86
C ARG A 228 -11.71 6.33 -17.11
N ASP A 229 -12.21 5.53 -16.18
CA ASP A 229 -13.37 5.89 -15.38
C ASP A 229 -13.01 6.94 -14.32
N VAL A 230 -13.83 8.01 -14.30
CA VAL A 230 -13.81 9.02 -13.25
C VAL A 230 -15.13 8.93 -12.50
N VAL A 231 -15.07 8.38 -11.28
CA VAL A 231 -16.24 8.05 -10.47
C VAL A 231 -16.45 9.11 -9.39
N LEU A 232 -17.67 9.61 -9.28
CA LEU A 232 -18.08 10.50 -8.18
C LEU A 232 -18.50 9.64 -6.98
N VAL A 233 -17.84 9.83 -5.82
CA VAL A 233 -18.15 9.08 -4.60
C VAL A 233 -18.29 10.02 -3.40
N SER A 234 -19.13 9.65 -2.44
CA SER A 234 -19.12 10.21 -1.10
C SER A 234 -18.84 9.09 -0.11
N ALA A 235 -17.60 9.01 0.35
CA ALA A 235 -17.21 8.04 1.35
C ALA A 235 -17.96 8.23 2.67
N LYS A 236 -18.40 9.46 2.96
CA LYS A 236 -19.18 9.80 4.16
C LYS A 236 -20.61 9.28 4.05
N GLU A 237 -21.25 9.47 2.91
CA GLU A 237 -22.68 9.11 2.70
C GLU A 237 -22.85 7.71 2.09
N GLY A 238 -21.74 7.05 1.69
CA GLY A 238 -21.76 5.72 1.06
C GLY A 238 -22.17 5.73 -0.42
N HIS A 239 -22.27 6.90 -1.06
CA HIS A 239 -22.70 7.01 -2.45
C HIS A 239 -21.55 6.65 -3.42
N GLY A 240 -21.87 5.96 -4.51
CA GLY A 240 -20.94 5.60 -5.58
C GLY A 240 -19.94 4.50 -5.22
N ILE A 241 -19.98 3.96 -3.98
CA ILE A 241 -19.01 2.94 -3.50
C ILE A 241 -19.16 1.64 -4.27
N HIS A 242 -20.40 1.21 -4.54
CA HIS A 242 -20.67 -0.03 -5.27
C HIS A 242 -20.11 0.04 -6.68
N GLU A 243 -20.41 1.10 -7.41
CA GLU A 243 -19.91 1.35 -8.75
C GLU A 243 -18.38 1.41 -8.78
N LEU A 244 -17.76 2.13 -7.84
CA LEU A 244 -16.31 2.21 -7.73
C LEU A 244 -15.67 0.83 -7.53
N VAL A 245 -16.24 0.00 -6.65
CA VAL A 245 -15.74 -1.36 -6.38
C VAL A 245 -15.84 -2.22 -7.63
N GLU A 246 -16.97 -2.19 -8.35
CA GLU A 246 -17.16 -2.94 -9.59
C GLU A 246 -16.18 -2.51 -10.69
N ILE A 247 -15.94 -1.21 -10.84
CA ILE A 247 -14.95 -0.68 -11.78
C ILE A 247 -13.55 -1.16 -11.40
N ILE A 248 -13.16 -1.07 -10.13
CA ILE A 248 -11.85 -1.56 -9.65
C ILE A 248 -11.70 -3.05 -9.92
N GLU A 249 -12.73 -3.86 -9.70
CA GLU A 249 -12.65 -5.32 -9.93
C GLU A 249 -12.51 -5.70 -11.40
N ASN A 250 -13.07 -4.90 -12.30
CA ASN A 250 -13.09 -5.15 -13.73
C ASN A 250 -12.01 -4.38 -14.51
N CYS A 251 -11.31 -3.42 -13.90
CA CYS A 251 -10.28 -2.67 -14.61
C CYS A 251 -9.08 -3.54 -14.94
N GLU A 252 -8.56 -3.38 -16.16
CA GLU A 252 -7.28 -3.95 -16.55
C GLU A 252 -6.14 -3.02 -16.12
N SER A 253 -5.08 -3.58 -15.57
CA SER A 253 -3.86 -2.83 -15.24
C SER A 253 -3.25 -2.22 -16.50
N GLN A 254 -2.78 -0.99 -16.43
CA GLN A 254 -2.14 -0.30 -17.54
C GLN A 254 -0.87 -1.05 -17.99
N LYS A 255 -0.80 -1.42 -19.27
CA LYS A 255 0.33 -2.16 -19.86
C LYS A 255 1.67 -1.43 -19.73
N THR A 256 1.64 -0.09 -19.65
CA THR A 256 2.83 0.75 -19.48
C THR A 256 3.54 0.56 -18.13
N ARG A 257 2.83 0.08 -17.10
CA ARG A 257 3.39 -0.12 -15.77
C ARG A 257 4.30 -1.33 -15.63
N GLY A 258 4.19 -2.34 -16.49
CA GLY A 258 4.97 -3.57 -16.37
C GLY A 258 6.49 -3.35 -16.36
N LYS A 259 7.00 -2.45 -17.20
CA LYS A 259 8.42 -2.06 -17.22
C LYS A 259 8.81 -1.27 -15.97
N MET A 260 7.96 -0.33 -15.55
CA MET A 260 8.15 0.44 -14.31
C MET A 260 8.18 -0.48 -13.08
N MET A 261 7.25 -1.43 -12.99
CA MET A 261 7.21 -2.43 -11.91
C MET A 261 8.52 -3.20 -11.81
N MET A 262 9.05 -3.67 -12.93
CA MET A 262 10.33 -4.40 -12.94
C MET A 262 11.49 -3.51 -12.51
N MET A 263 11.57 -2.29 -13.01
CA MET A 263 12.61 -1.32 -12.65
C MET A 263 12.57 -0.97 -11.15
N GLU A 264 11.40 -0.69 -10.60
CA GLU A 264 11.26 -0.34 -9.18
C GLU A 264 11.59 -1.52 -8.26
N ARG A 265 11.22 -2.75 -8.65
CA ARG A 265 11.63 -3.96 -7.93
C ARG A 265 13.14 -4.10 -7.89
N LEU A 266 13.81 -3.92 -9.02
CA LEU A 266 15.28 -3.97 -9.09
C LEU A 266 15.92 -2.87 -8.23
N ILE A 267 15.40 -1.64 -8.29
CA ILE A 267 15.89 -0.52 -7.47
C ILE A 267 15.71 -0.83 -5.97
N SER A 268 14.53 -1.30 -5.58
CA SER A 268 14.24 -1.64 -4.18
C SER A 268 15.15 -2.78 -3.65
N GLU A 269 15.46 -3.75 -4.49
CA GLU A 269 16.37 -4.84 -4.15
C GLU A 269 17.80 -4.34 -4.00
N TRP A 270 18.28 -3.49 -4.91
CA TRP A 270 19.59 -2.85 -4.80
C TRP A 270 19.71 -1.92 -3.59
N ASP A 271 18.69 -1.10 -3.34
CA ASP A 271 18.62 -0.23 -2.15
C ASP A 271 18.74 -1.07 -0.86
N SER A 272 18.06 -2.22 -0.81
CA SER A 272 18.14 -3.13 0.34
C SER A 272 19.55 -3.69 0.54
N ILE A 273 20.21 -4.12 -0.54
CA ILE A 273 21.56 -4.65 -0.50
C ILE A 273 22.55 -3.58 -0.03
N LEU A 274 22.47 -2.38 -0.60
CA LEU A 274 23.34 -1.26 -0.26
C LEU A 274 23.19 -0.84 1.21
N VAL A 275 21.95 -0.65 1.67
CA VAL A 275 21.67 -0.19 3.04
C VAL A 275 22.02 -1.24 4.08
N SER A 276 22.00 -2.53 3.74
CA SER A 276 22.38 -3.63 4.63
C SER A 276 23.87 -3.95 4.60
N HIS A 277 24.65 -3.31 3.72
CA HIS A 277 26.09 -3.57 3.61
C HIS A 277 26.82 -3.18 4.90
N PRO A 278 27.63 -4.08 5.51
CA PRO A 278 28.23 -3.83 6.83
C PRO A 278 29.19 -2.62 6.86
N GLU A 279 29.75 -2.22 5.73
CA GLU A 279 30.68 -1.09 5.61
C GLU A 279 30.02 0.18 5.05
N ILE A 280 28.68 0.23 4.95
CA ILE A 280 28.01 1.37 4.29
C ILE A 280 28.33 2.70 4.98
N ASP A 281 28.35 2.73 6.31
CA ASP A 281 28.64 3.95 7.07
C ASP A 281 30.09 4.44 6.83
N LYS A 282 31.02 3.49 6.68
CA LYS A 282 32.41 3.80 6.33
C LYS A 282 32.53 4.37 4.93
N ILE A 283 31.86 3.75 3.95
CA ILE A 283 31.82 4.20 2.57
C ILE A 283 31.24 5.63 2.51
N ILE A 284 30.14 5.88 3.21
CA ILE A 284 29.52 7.22 3.28
C ILE A 284 30.50 8.24 3.88
N SER A 285 31.21 7.87 4.97
CA SER A 285 32.15 8.78 5.62
C SER A 285 33.41 9.07 4.78
N GLU A 286 33.77 8.20 3.84
CA GLU A 286 34.89 8.42 2.89
C GLU A 286 34.48 9.26 1.70
N LEU A 287 33.16 9.38 1.40
CA LEU A 287 32.63 10.18 0.29
C LEU A 287 32.21 11.60 0.70
N CYS A 288 32.05 11.86 2.00
CA CYS A 288 31.75 13.18 2.55
C CYS A 288 32.99 13.88 3.07
#